data_c07f2b56bf7aafbb76db208d292fcff2
#
_entry.id   c07f2b56bf7aafbb76db208d292fcff2
#
_cell.length_a   1.000
_cell.length_b   1.000
_cell.length_c   1.000
_cell.angle_alpha   90.00
_cell.angle_beta   90.00
_cell.angle_gamma   90.00
#
_symmetry.space_group_name_H-M   'P 1'
#
loop_
_entity.id
_entity.type
_entity.pdbx_description
1 polymer ?
#
loop_
_entity_poly.entity_id
_entity_poly.type
_entity_poly.pdbx_seq_one_letter_code
_entity_poly.pdbx_strand_id
1 'polypeptide(L)'
;LDENDMEAQVELEAVNYIPYPIDEVSLDFEVLGPVPNNPEMVQVLLAASRSENVELRQSALELGGLTAKVMDVEAFAIENAFALVASELPVASDGVVALVDIGATMTTLSVLRGGRSLYSREQVFGGKQLTDEVMRRYGLSYEEAGLAKRQGGLPESYEVEVLEPFKEATVQQIGRLLQFFYAG
;
A
#
# COMPACT_ATOMS: atom_id res chain seq x y z
N LEU A 1 3.14 33.28 1.87
CA LEU A 1 1.88 32.85 2.46
C LEU A 1 2.15 32.44 3.90
N ASP A 2 1.28 32.78 4.82
CA ASP A 2 1.29 32.17 6.13
C ASP A 2 0.70 30.74 6.07
N GLU A 3 0.72 29.99 7.18
CA GLU A 3 0.29 28.59 7.23
C GLU A 3 -1.20 28.44 6.90
N ASN A 4 -2.05 29.36 7.37
CA ASN A 4 -3.49 29.35 7.09
C ASN A 4 -3.80 29.70 5.62
N ASP A 5 -3.04 30.66 5.05
CA ASP A 5 -3.17 31.02 3.63
C ASP A 5 -2.75 29.86 2.73
N MET A 6 -1.73 29.09 3.16
CA MET A 6 -1.25 27.89 2.44
C MET A 6 -2.30 26.79 2.46
N GLU A 7 -2.89 26.51 3.63
CA GLU A 7 -3.95 25.50 3.79
C GLU A 7 -5.14 25.81 2.88
N ALA A 8 -5.64 27.05 2.92
CA ALA A 8 -6.76 27.47 2.05
C ALA A 8 -6.42 27.35 0.55
N GLN A 9 -5.17 27.67 0.16
CA GLN A 9 -4.75 27.54 -1.24
C GLN A 9 -4.63 26.07 -1.64
N VAL A 10 -4.10 25.20 -0.77
CA VAL A 10 -3.99 23.77 -1.04
C VAL A 10 -5.37 23.13 -1.18
N GLU A 11 -6.32 23.45 -0.29
CA GLU A 11 -7.69 22.95 -0.38
C GLU A 11 -8.36 23.38 -1.71
N LEU A 12 -8.16 24.62 -2.12
CA LEU A 12 -8.71 25.16 -3.37
C LEU A 12 -8.15 24.41 -4.59
N GLU A 13 -6.84 24.15 -4.60
CA GLU A 13 -6.19 23.42 -5.69
C GLU A 13 -6.50 21.93 -5.67
N ALA A 14 -6.66 21.32 -4.47
CA ALA A 14 -6.95 19.91 -4.28
C ALA A 14 -8.23 19.47 -5.01
N VAL A 15 -9.22 20.33 -5.13
CA VAL A 15 -10.48 20.07 -5.87
C VAL A 15 -10.21 19.67 -7.32
N ASN A 16 -9.11 20.13 -7.92
CA ASN A 16 -8.76 19.80 -9.31
C ASN A 16 -8.17 18.38 -9.47
N TYR A 17 -7.70 17.76 -8.38
CA TYR A 17 -7.03 16.46 -8.38
C TYR A 17 -7.84 15.36 -7.73
N ILE A 18 -8.74 15.72 -6.80
CA ILE A 18 -9.53 14.76 -6.01
C ILE A 18 -10.89 14.58 -6.68
N PRO A 19 -11.23 13.33 -7.10
CA PRO A 19 -12.47 13.06 -7.83
C PRO A 19 -13.69 12.87 -6.90
N TYR A 20 -13.65 13.45 -5.71
CA TYR A 20 -14.71 13.40 -4.69
C TYR A 20 -15.01 14.80 -4.16
N PRO A 21 -16.22 15.04 -3.62
CA PRO A 21 -16.52 16.26 -2.89
C PRO A 21 -15.52 16.47 -1.74
N ILE A 22 -14.99 17.68 -1.61
CA ILE A 22 -13.92 17.96 -0.65
C ILE A 22 -14.36 17.77 0.81
N ASP A 23 -15.64 17.98 1.08
CA ASP A 23 -16.28 17.76 2.39
C ASP A 23 -16.42 16.27 2.78
N GLU A 24 -16.22 15.35 1.82
CA GLU A 24 -16.19 13.91 2.05
C GLU A 24 -14.76 13.36 2.15
N VAL A 25 -13.75 14.23 2.14
CA VAL A 25 -12.33 13.85 2.08
C VAL A 25 -11.58 14.31 3.32
N SER A 26 -10.84 13.40 3.91
CA SER A 26 -9.77 13.73 4.88
C SER A 26 -8.51 14.05 4.08
N LEU A 27 -8.01 15.27 4.26
CA LEU A 27 -6.91 15.83 3.48
C LEU A 27 -5.82 16.31 4.43
N ASP A 28 -4.57 16.09 4.05
CA ASP A 28 -3.39 16.62 4.72
C ASP A 28 -2.30 16.93 3.68
N PHE A 29 -1.36 17.82 4.00
CA PHE A 29 -0.31 18.19 3.07
C PHE A 29 1.02 18.50 3.77
N GLU A 30 2.10 18.34 3.03
CA GLU A 30 3.45 18.71 3.44
C GLU A 30 4.13 19.55 2.37
N VAL A 31 4.76 20.67 2.76
CA VAL A 31 5.54 21.51 1.86
C VAL A 31 6.94 20.92 1.70
N LEU A 32 7.24 20.43 0.49
CA LEU A 32 8.52 19.78 0.18
C LEU A 32 9.67 20.75 -0.10
N GLY A 33 9.34 22.01 -0.45
CA GLY A 33 10.32 23.05 -0.74
C GLY A 33 10.04 23.80 -2.05
N PRO A 34 10.93 24.72 -2.45
CA PRO A 34 10.74 25.52 -3.65
C PRO A 34 10.85 24.68 -4.93
N VAL A 35 10.06 25.04 -5.93
CA VAL A 35 10.15 24.44 -7.26
C VAL A 35 11.50 24.79 -7.90
N PRO A 36 12.26 23.82 -8.45
CA PRO A 36 13.46 24.12 -9.20
C PRO A 36 13.21 25.15 -10.31
N ASN A 37 14.02 26.20 -10.37
CA ASN A 37 13.91 27.33 -11.32
C ASN A 37 12.69 28.24 -11.15
N ASN A 38 11.85 28.09 -10.11
CA ASN A 38 10.78 29.01 -9.77
C ASN A 38 10.64 29.13 -8.25
N PRO A 39 11.42 29.98 -7.58
CA PRO A 39 11.43 30.08 -6.11
C PRO A 39 10.16 30.70 -5.52
N GLU A 40 9.29 31.28 -6.34
CA GLU A 40 7.97 31.80 -5.91
C GLU A 40 6.93 30.69 -5.76
N MET A 41 7.20 29.49 -6.28
CA MET A 41 6.35 28.32 -6.16
C MET A 41 6.98 27.27 -5.24
N VAL A 42 6.14 26.57 -4.49
CA VAL A 42 6.55 25.45 -3.65
C VAL A 42 5.92 24.15 -4.15
N GLN A 43 6.66 23.06 -3.99
CA GLN A 43 6.12 21.73 -4.16
C GLN A 43 5.39 21.32 -2.89
N VAL A 44 4.21 20.77 -3.06
CA VAL A 44 3.38 20.26 -1.96
C VAL A 44 3.08 18.79 -2.20
N LEU A 45 3.33 17.98 -1.20
CA LEU A 45 2.82 16.61 -1.15
C LEU A 45 1.41 16.67 -0.58
N LEU A 46 0.45 16.16 -1.33
CA LEU A 46 -0.94 16.09 -0.92
C LEU A 46 -1.31 14.64 -0.62
N ALA A 47 -1.86 14.40 0.56
CA ALA A 47 -2.45 13.13 0.95
C ALA A 47 -3.97 13.31 1.11
N ALA A 48 -4.74 12.44 0.46
CA ALA A 48 -6.19 12.51 0.51
C ALA A 48 -6.81 11.12 0.58
N SER A 49 -7.80 10.96 1.42
CA SER A 49 -8.60 9.73 1.52
C SER A 49 -10.06 10.09 1.76
N ARG A 50 -10.99 9.25 1.32
CA ARG A 50 -12.40 9.42 1.72
C ARG A 50 -12.52 9.31 3.23
N SER A 51 -13.22 10.24 3.85
CA SER A 51 -13.37 10.32 5.30
C SER A 51 -13.94 9.03 5.89
N GLU A 52 -14.87 8.36 5.18
CA GLU A 52 -15.41 7.05 5.61
C GLU A 52 -14.33 5.97 5.81
N ASN A 53 -13.24 5.98 5.01
CA ASN A 53 -12.14 5.02 5.15
C ASN A 53 -11.32 5.30 6.40
N VAL A 54 -11.13 6.57 6.74
CA VAL A 54 -10.42 7.00 7.96
C VAL A 54 -11.26 6.66 9.19
N GLU A 55 -12.53 7.03 9.19
CA GLU A 55 -13.48 6.79 10.27
C GLU A 55 -13.66 5.30 10.58
N LEU A 56 -13.72 4.46 9.54
CA LEU A 56 -13.81 3.00 9.71
C LEU A 56 -12.63 2.44 10.50
N ARG A 57 -11.41 2.92 10.20
CA ARG A 57 -10.19 2.48 10.89
C ARG A 57 -10.11 3.02 12.31
N GLN A 58 -10.48 4.28 12.51
CA GLN A 58 -10.58 4.88 13.84
C GLN A 58 -11.56 4.11 14.72
N SER A 59 -12.78 3.86 14.22
CA SER A 59 -13.81 3.12 14.93
C SER A 59 -13.37 1.70 15.30
N ALA A 60 -12.62 1.03 14.41
CA ALA A 60 -12.08 -0.30 14.71
C ALA A 60 -11.05 -0.27 15.87
N LEU A 61 -10.21 0.75 15.92
CA LEU A 61 -9.25 0.96 17.02
C LEU A 61 -9.98 1.30 18.33
N GLU A 62 -10.97 2.17 18.28
CA GLU A 62 -11.79 2.56 19.45
C GLU A 62 -12.53 1.38 20.05
N LEU A 63 -13.12 0.51 19.21
CA LEU A 63 -13.73 -0.75 19.65
C LEU A 63 -12.72 -1.69 20.32
N GLY A 64 -11.45 -1.64 19.92
CA GLY A 64 -10.34 -2.34 20.56
C GLY A 64 -9.79 -1.65 21.81
N GLY A 65 -10.39 -0.53 22.26
CA GLY A 65 -9.94 0.25 23.41
C GLY A 65 -8.68 1.07 23.13
N LEU A 66 -8.33 1.32 21.86
CA LEU A 66 -7.20 2.12 21.43
C LEU A 66 -7.64 3.48 20.91
N THR A 67 -6.75 4.46 20.96
CA THR A 67 -6.98 5.78 20.35
C THR A 67 -6.04 5.95 19.16
N ALA A 68 -6.61 6.21 17.98
CA ALA A 68 -5.82 6.56 16.81
C ALA A 68 -5.10 7.88 17.04
N LYS A 69 -3.78 7.91 16.83
CA LYS A 69 -2.94 9.11 16.95
C LYS A 69 -2.55 9.66 15.58
N VAL A 70 -2.31 8.77 14.63
CA VAL A 70 -1.89 9.09 13.27
C VAL A 70 -2.60 8.13 12.33
N MET A 71 -3.11 8.67 11.23
CA MET A 71 -3.58 7.90 10.08
C MET A 71 -2.58 8.16 8.95
N ASP A 72 -1.69 7.20 8.72
CA ASP A 72 -0.61 7.33 7.75
C ASP A 72 -0.99 6.77 6.38
N VAL A 73 -0.25 7.16 5.36
CA VAL A 73 -0.31 6.56 4.02
C VAL A 73 0.45 5.24 4.04
N GLU A 74 -0.14 4.18 3.55
CA GLU A 74 0.42 2.82 3.59
C GLU A 74 1.84 2.75 3.02
N ALA A 75 2.12 3.46 1.91
CA ALA A 75 3.46 3.51 1.33
C ALA A 75 4.50 4.09 2.30
N PHE A 76 4.16 5.12 3.07
CA PHE A 76 5.06 5.71 4.06
C PHE A 76 5.19 4.84 5.31
N ALA A 77 4.10 4.17 5.69
CA ALA A 77 4.14 3.21 6.79
C ALA A 77 5.08 2.03 6.47
N ILE A 78 5.07 1.52 5.23
CA ILE A 78 5.99 0.48 4.74
C ILE A 78 7.44 1.00 4.71
N GLU A 79 7.68 2.22 4.25
CA GLU A 79 8.99 2.87 4.25
C GLU A 79 9.55 2.96 5.68
N ASN A 80 8.74 3.45 6.62
CA ASN A 80 9.11 3.55 8.02
C ASN A 80 9.37 2.17 8.65
N ALA A 81 8.55 1.17 8.34
CA ALA A 81 8.75 -0.20 8.80
C ALA A 81 10.05 -0.82 8.24
N PHE A 82 10.36 -0.57 6.98
CA PHE A 82 11.62 -1.02 6.37
C PHE A 82 12.84 -0.43 7.08
N ALA A 83 12.79 0.84 7.50
CA ALA A 83 13.90 1.48 8.21
C ALA A 83 14.29 0.73 9.50
N LEU A 84 13.35 0.04 10.14
CA LEU A 84 13.62 -0.75 11.37
C LEU A 84 14.48 -1.98 11.10
N VAL A 85 14.42 -2.56 9.91
CA VAL A 85 15.11 -3.80 9.54
C VAL A 85 16.24 -3.58 8.52
N ALA A 86 16.35 -2.38 7.97
CA ALA A 86 17.30 -2.07 6.90
C ALA A 86 18.75 -2.36 7.28
N SER A 87 19.13 -2.13 8.55
CA SER A 87 20.48 -2.38 9.06
C SER A 87 20.85 -3.87 9.15
N GLU A 88 19.86 -4.76 9.13
CA GLU A 88 20.05 -6.21 9.20
C GLU A 88 20.20 -6.84 7.81
N LEU A 89 19.90 -6.07 6.77
CA LEU A 89 19.94 -6.53 5.38
C LEU A 89 21.29 -6.18 4.72
N PRO A 90 21.79 -7.04 3.83
CA PRO A 90 23.06 -6.82 3.12
C PRO A 90 22.86 -5.79 1.98
N VAL A 91 22.31 -4.64 2.27
CA VAL A 91 22.04 -3.57 1.31
C VAL A 91 22.93 -2.37 1.64
N ALA A 92 23.56 -1.80 0.63
CA ALA A 92 24.31 -0.55 0.80
C ALA A 92 23.37 0.60 1.21
N SER A 93 23.87 1.57 1.95
CA SER A 93 23.08 2.70 2.47
C SER A 93 22.38 3.52 1.37
N ASP A 94 22.90 3.52 0.14
CA ASP A 94 22.37 4.16 -1.05
C ASP A 94 21.75 3.16 -2.05
N GLY A 95 21.67 1.89 -1.66
CA GLY A 95 21.13 0.80 -2.48
C GLY A 95 19.66 0.99 -2.81
N VAL A 96 19.27 0.39 -3.95
CA VAL A 96 17.87 0.32 -4.37
C VAL A 96 17.27 -0.98 -3.87
N VAL A 97 16.16 -0.89 -3.16
CA VAL A 97 15.44 -2.03 -2.59
C VAL A 97 14.01 -2.05 -3.10
N ALA A 98 13.55 -3.21 -3.53
CA ALA A 98 12.15 -3.44 -3.85
C ALA A 98 11.47 -4.16 -2.68
N LEU A 99 10.46 -3.54 -2.11
CA LEU A 99 9.59 -4.14 -1.11
C LEU A 99 8.31 -4.61 -1.80
N VAL A 100 7.95 -5.85 -1.59
CA VAL A 100 6.73 -6.43 -2.14
C VAL A 100 5.85 -6.87 -0.97
N ASP A 101 4.73 -6.18 -0.81
CA ASP A 101 3.68 -6.58 0.12
C ASP A 101 2.59 -7.34 -0.62
N ILE A 102 2.36 -8.60 -0.22
CA ILE A 102 1.33 -9.47 -0.81
C ILE A 102 0.20 -9.59 0.19
N GLY A 103 -0.76 -8.69 0.08
CA GLY A 103 -1.92 -8.64 0.95
C GLY A 103 -3.01 -9.66 0.59
N ALA A 104 -4.19 -9.47 1.13
CA ALA A 104 -5.35 -10.33 0.84
C ALA A 104 -5.88 -10.12 -0.59
N THR A 105 -6.03 -8.88 -1.04
CA THR A 105 -6.63 -8.50 -2.32
C THR A 105 -5.73 -7.70 -3.23
N MET A 106 -4.69 -7.07 -2.65
CA MET A 106 -3.75 -6.20 -3.35
C MET A 106 -2.32 -6.69 -3.12
N THR A 107 -1.48 -6.51 -4.12
CA THR A 107 -0.03 -6.62 -4.00
C THR A 107 0.56 -5.25 -4.31
N THR A 108 1.36 -4.72 -3.40
CA THR A 108 2.02 -3.42 -3.52
C THR A 108 3.52 -3.62 -3.74
N LEU A 109 4.06 -2.99 -4.77
CA LEU A 109 5.50 -2.85 -4.98
C LEU A 109 5.91 -1.43 -4.58
N SER A 110 6.82 -1.32 -3.61
CA SER A 110 7.48 -0.06 -3.24
C SER A 110 8.98 -0.18 -3.53
N VAL A 111 9.51 0.73 -4.33
CA VAL A 111 10.95 0.78 -4.63
C VAL A 111 11.56 1.94 -3.86
N LEU A 112 12.52 1.63 -2.99
CA LEU A 112 13.20 2.59 -2.14
C LEU A 112 14.65 2.78 -2.58
N ARG A 113 15.17 4.01 -2.41
CA ARG A 113 16.61 4.30 -2.51
C ARG A 113 17.02 5.09 -1.28
N GLY A 114 18.05 4.62 -0.58
CA GLY A 114 18.49 5.26 0.67
C GLY A 114 17.37 5.37 1.72
N GLY A 115 16.45 4.40 1.74
CA GLY A 115 15.29 4.37 2.64
C GLY A 115 14.11 5.27 2.25
N ARG A 116 14.16 5.96 1.11
CA ARG A 116 13.05 6.82 0.64
C ARG A 116 12.39 6.23 -0.59
N SER A 117 11.07 6.35 -0.67
CA SER A 117 10.27 5.87 -1.79
C SER A 117 10.61 6.62 -3.08
N LEU A 118 10.97 5.86 -4.13
CA LEU A 118 11.13 6.34 -5.50
C LEU A 118 9.91 6.03 -6.35
N TYR A 119 9.23 4.93 -6.03
CA TYR A 119 8.14 4.42 -6.84
C TYR A 119 7.27 3.52 -6.00
N SER A 120 5.97 3.63 -6.16
CA SER A 120 4.99 2.71 -5.58
C SER A 120 3.93 2.36 -6.61
N ARG A 121 3.54 1.10 -6.65
CA ARG A 121 2.46 0.63 -7.52
C ARG A 121 1.72 -0.52 -6.91
N GLU A 122 0.41 -0.51 -7.09
CA GLU A 122 -0.50 -1.54 -6.63
C GLU A 122 -1.02 -2.38 -7.79
N GLN A 123 -1.28 -3.66 -7.50
CA GLN A 123 -1.89 -4.62 -8.41
C GLN A 123 -2.97 -5.39 -7.68
N VAL A 124 -4.15 -5.51 -8.29
CA VAL A 124 -5.25 -6.34 -7.75
C VAL A 124 -4.88 -7.81 -7.89
N PHE A 125 -4.15 -8.30 -6.91
CA PHE A 125 -3.71 -9.68 -6.76
C PHE A 125 -3.35 -9.94 -5.31
N GLY A 126 -3.70 -11.10 -4.73
CA GLY A 126 -3.35 -11.41 -3.34
C GLY A 126 -3.87 -12.76 -2.89
N GLY A 127 -3.75 -13.03 -1.60
CA GLY A 127 -4.08 -14.30 -0.97
C GLY A 127 -5.54 -14.73 -1.10
N LYS A 128 -6.45 -13.79 -1.46
CA LYS A 128 -7.86 -14.09 -1.73
C LYS A 128 -8.02 -14.98 -2.96
N GLN A 129 -7.25 -14.77 -4.03
CA GLN A 129 -7.30 -15.63 -5.21
C GLN A 129 -6.94 -17.09 -4.87
N LEU A 130 -5.94 -17.28 -3.99
CA LEU A 130 -5.63 -18.61 -3.50
C LEU A 130 -6.78 -19.23 -2.70
N THR A 131 -7.44 -18.43 -1.85
CA THR A 131 -8.61 -18.88 -1.08
C THR A 131 -9.76 -19.26 -1.99
N ASP A 132 -10.06 -18.42 -2.99
CA ASP A 132 -11.13 -18.64 -3.96
C ASP A 132 -10.87 -19.94 -4.78
N GLU A 133 -9.62 -20.21 -5.15
CA GLU A 133 -9.26 -21.44 -5.85
C GLU A 133 -9.41 -22.67 -4.97
N VAL A 134 -9.03 -22.61 -3.70
CA VAL A 134 -9.25 -23.68 -2.73
C VAL A 134 -10.75 -23.96 -2.55
N MET A 135 -11.56 -22.91 -2.39
CA MET A 135 -13.02 -23.03 -2.31
C MET A 135 -13.60 -23.74 -3.54
N ARG A 136 -13.21 -23.27 -4.72
CA ARG A 136 -13.71 -23.79 -5.99
C ARG A 136 -13.35 -25.26 -6.21
N ARG A 137 -12.12 -25.65 -5.85
CA ARG A 137 -11.58 -26.98 -6.14
C ARG A 137 -12.07 -28.02 -5.15
N TYR A 138 -12.18 -27.65 -3.88
CA TYR A 138 -12.50 -28.60 -2.81
C TYR A 138 -13.92 -28.44 -2.25
N GLY A 139 -14.72 -27.52 -2.78
CA GLY A 139 -16.12 -27.31 -2.35
C GLY A 139 -16.22 -26.75 -0.93
N LEU A 140 -15.19 -26.03 -0.45
CA LEU A 140 -15.14 -25.47 0.89
C LEU A 140 -15.80 -24.09 0.95
N SER A 141 -16.31 -23.73 2.10
CA SER A 141 -16.69 -22.32 2.41
C SER A 141 -15.43 -21.45 2.51
N TYR A 142 -15.62 -20.11 2.48
CA TYR A 142 -14.52 -19.17 2.63
C TYR A 142 -13.74 -19.36 3.94
N GLU A 143 -14.47 -19.59 5.04
CA GLU A 143 -13.90 -19.81 6.37
C GLU A 143 -13.11 -21.11 6.42
N GLU A 144 -13.67 -22.21 5.92
CA GLU A 144 -13.00 -23.51 5.86
C GLU A 144 -11.75 -23.46 4.99
N ALA A 145 -11.82 -22.84 3.80
CA ALA A 145 -10.68 -22.66 2.91
C ALA A 145 -9.58 -21.81 3.56
N GLY A 146 -9.95 -20.71 4.24
CA GLY A 146 -9.04 -19.84 4.97
C GLY A 146 -8.37 -20.56 6.15
N LEU A 147 -9.08 -21.44 6.84
CA LEU A 147 -8.55 -22.26 7.92
C LEU A 147 -7.58 -23.33 7.40
N ALA A 148 -7.99 -24.06 6.36
CA ALA A 148 -7.20 -25.11 5.74
C ALA A 148 -5.87 -24.57 5.16
N LYS A 149 -5.87 -23.38 4.58
CA LYS A 149 -4.63 -22.71 4.12
C LYS A 149 -3.64 -22.46 5.26
N ARG A 150 -4.12 -22.16 6.47
CA ARG A 150 -3.27 -21.79 7.61
C ARG A 150 -2.83 -22.99 8.44
N GLN A 151 -3.70 -23.97 8.57
CA GLN A 151 -3.50 -25.12 9.47
C GLN A 151 -3.20 -26.42 8.74
N GLY A 152 -3.36 -26.44 7.42
CA GLY A 152 -3.27 -27.67 6.62
C GLY A 152 -4.60 -28.44 6.62
N GLY A 153 -4.53 -29.69 6.14
CA GLY A 153 -5.71 -30.56 6.02
C GLY A 153 -6.31 -30.59 4.61
N LEU A 154 -5.67 -29.93 3.65
CA LEU A 154 -6.00 -30.08 2.24
C LEU A 154 -5.39 -31.36 1.68
N PRO A 155 -5.95 -31.94 0.60
CA PRO A 155 -5.41 -33.14 -0.05
C PRO A 155 -3.94 -32.96 -0.48
N GLU A 156 -3.18 -34.05 -0.60
CA GLU A 156 -1.77 -34.03 -1.04
C GLU A 156 -1.58 -33.35 -2.41
N SER A 157 -2.60 -33.40 -3.28
CA SER A 157 -2.57 -32.72 -4.57
C SER A 157 -2.60 -31.19 -4.49
N TYR A 158 -2.94 -30.61 -3.33
CA TYR A 158 -3.07 -29.15 -3.15
C TYR A 158 -1.79 -28.41 -3.55
N GLU A 159 -0.64 -28.90 -3.16
CA GLU A 159 0.63 -28.23 -3.44
C GLU A 159 0.86 -28.10 -4.94
N VAL A 160 0.73 -29.18 -5.67
CA VAL A 160 1.01 -29.23 -7.12
C VAL A 160 -0.10 -28.57 -7.94
N GLU A 161 -1.35 -28.75 -7.54
CA GLU A 161 -2.49 -28.37 -8.38
C GLU A 161 -3.04 -26.97 -8.09
N VAL A 162 -2.73 -26.40 -6.91
CA VAL A 162 -3.26 -25.10 -6.48
C VAL A 162 -2.14 -24.15 -6.05
N LEU A 163 -1.26 -24.59 -5.14
CA LEU A 163 -0.27 -23.72 -4.55
C LEU A 163 0.84 -23.34 -5.54
N GLU A 164 1.40 -24.30 -6.28
CA GLU A 164 2.43 -24.01 -7.27
C GLU A 164 1.93 -23.10 -8.40
N PRO A 165 0.78 -23.31 -9.03
CA PRO A 165 0.21 -22.35 -9.99
C PRO A 165 0.00 -20.94 -9.40
N PHE A 166 -0.41 -20.84 -8.14
CA PHE A 166 -0.54 -19.53 -7.46
C PHE A 166 0.82 -18.87 -7.25
N LYS A 167 1.85 -19.60 -6.84
CA LYS A 167 3.23 -19.08 -6.72
C LYS A 167 3.75 -18.58 -8.06
N GLU A 168 3.55 -19.34 -9.14
CA GLU A 168 3.92 -18.92 -10.51
C GLU A 168 3.20 -17.64 -10.92
N ALA A 169 1.89 -17.55 -10.68
CA ALA A 169 1.12 -16.34 -10.94
C ALA A 169 1.65 -15.15 -10.12
N THR A 170 2.01 -15.37 -8.85
CA THR A 170 2.60 -14.34 -7.97
C THR A 170 3.91 -13.80 -8.57
N VAL A 171 4.81 -14.68 -8.98
CA VAL A 171 6.08 -14.29 -9.62
C VAL A 171 5.84 -13.48 -10.89
N GLN A 172 4.87 -13.88 -11.71
CA GLN A 172 4.51 -13.14 -12.92
C GLN A 172 3.96 -11.73 -12.59
N GLN A 173 3.12 -11.59 -11.56
CA GLN A 173 2.59 -10.28 -11.16
C GLN A 173 3.70 -9.36 -10.63
N ILE A 174 4.59 -9.87 -9.80
CA ILE A 174 5.77 -9.12 -9.32
C ILE A 174 6.65 -8.71 -10.51
N GLY A 175 6.91 -9.62 -11.44
CA GLY A 175 7.68 -9.34 -12.64
C GLY A 175 7.08 -8.21 -13.48
N ARG A 176 5.76 -8.16 -13.63
CA ARG A 176 5.06 -7.06 -14.32
C ARG A 176 5.20 -5.74 -13.57
N LEU A 177 5.06 -5.72 -12.25
CA LEU A 177 5.24 -4.52 -11.44
C LEU A 177 6.65 -3.95 -11.60
N LEU A 178 7.68 -4.81 -11.58
CA LEU A 178 9.07 -4.42 -11.81
C LEU A 178 9.31 -3.92 -13.24
N GLN A 179 8.69 -4.54 -14.25
CA GLN A 179 8.78 -4.06 -15.63
C GLN A 179 8.25 -2.63 -15.78
N PHE A 180 7.16 -2.28 -15.10
CA PHE A 180 6.67 -0.91 -15.10
C PHE A 180 7.64 0.07 -14.45
N PHE A 181 8.29 -0.31 -13.37
CA PHE A 181 9.33 0.50 -12.74
C PHE A 181 10.52 0.75 -13.67
N TYR A 182 10.96 -0.25 -14.41
CA TYR A 182 12.10 -0.11 -15.34
C TYR A 182 11.75 0.61 -16.65
N ALA A 183 10.46 0.73 -16.98
CA ALA A 183 10.01 1.39 -18.20
C ALA A 183 9.70 2.89 -18.01
N GLY A 184 9.59 3.38 -16.78
CA GLY A 184 9.37 4.79 -16.42
C GLY A 184 10.64 5.45 -15.95
#